data_d4d6f69f3b97a6cf4fa6063554e00e66
#
_entry.id   d4d6f69f3b97a6cf4fa6063554e00e66
#
_cell.length_a   1.000
_cell.length_b   1.000
_cell.length_c   1.000
_cell.angle_alpha   90.00
_cell.angle_beta   90.00
_cell.angle_gamma   90.00
#
_symmetry.space_group_name_H-M   'P 1'
#
loop_
_entity.id
_entity.type
_entity.pdbx_description
1 polymer ?
#
loop_
_entity_poly.entity_id
_entity_poly.type
_entity_poly.pdbx_seq_one_letter_code
_entity_poly.pdbx_strand_id
1 'polypeptide(L)'
;MKQTFAVIGLGRFGSSLLESLIAAGQDVLVIDSNPALVENYMDKATHAVIADAQDEDALRDLDLPSFDHVIVAIGHNQQASILTTILLKDMGVRHVVAKAENNLHARVLAKVGADQVVRPEHEMAQRL
;
A
#
# COMPACT_ATOMS: atom_id res chain seq x y z
N MET A 1 13.62 -11.14 -12.34
CA MET A 1 14.07 -9.75 -12.21
C MET A 1 13.46 -9.16 -10.94
N LYS A 2 14.27 -8.49 -10.12
CA LYS A 2 13.79 -7.85 -8.92
C LYS A 2 12.94 -6.63 -9.24
N GLN A 3 11.81 -6.50 -8.54
CA GLN A 3 10.97 -5.32 -8.62
C GLN A 3 10.95 -4.60 -7.28
N THR A 4 10.58 -3.34 -7.30
CA THR A 4 10.49 -2.50 -6.12
C THR A 4 9.03 -2.27 -5.77
N PHE A 5 8.71 -2.47 -4.49
CA PHE A 5 7.37 -2.33 -3.96
C PHE A 5 7.37 -1.39 -2.78
N ALA A 6 6.34 -0.57 -2.66
CA ALA A 6 6.06 0.18 -1.43
C ALA A 6 4.71 -0.28 -0.90
N VAL A 7 4.67 -0.67 0.37
CA VAL A 7 3.43 -1.11 1.03
C VAL A 7 3.07 -0.07 2.07
N ILE A 8 1.92 0.56 1.89
CA ILE A 8 1.41 1.59 2.78
C ILE A 8 0.27 1.00 3.60
N GLY A 9 0.50 0.81 4.89
CA GLY A 9 -0.45 0.21 5.81
C GLY A 9 -0.08 -1.23 6.16
N LEU A 10 0.07 -1.50 7.44
CA LEU A 10 0.50 -2.80 7.97
C LEU A 10 -0.62 -3.52 8.74
N GLY A 11 -1.86 -3.41 8.26
CA GLY A 11 -2.95 -4.25 8.75
C GLY A 11 -2.78 -5.68 8.25
N ARG A 12 -3.82 -6.49 8.34
CA ARG A 12 -3.76 -7.90 7.93
C ARG A 12 -3.29 -8.09 6.51
N PHE A 13 -3.91 -7.37 5.58
CA PHE A 13 -3.58 -7.51 4.16
C PHE A 13 -2.16 -7.02 3.88
N GLY A 14 -1.82 -5.82 4.36
CA GLY A 14 -0.51 -5.23 4.13
C GLY A 14 0.62 -6.09 4.70
N SER A 15 0.48 -6.59 5.93
CA SER A 15 1.47 -7.44 6.56
C SER A 15 1.64 -8.76 5.83
N SER A 16 0.53 -9.39 5.44
CA SER A 16 0.57 -10.66 4.71
C SER A 16 1.25 -10.51 3.35
N LEU A 17 0.90 -9.45 2.62
CA LEU A 17 1.52 -9.15 1.33
C LEU A 17 3.01 -8.88 1.49
N LEU A 18 3.36 -8.07 2.49
CA LEU A 18 4.75 -7.71 2.76
C LEU A 18 5.60 -8.96 3.02
N GLU A 19 5.11 -9.89 3.85
CA GLU A 19 5.85 -11.10 4.15
C GLU A 19 6.05 -11.97 2.91
N SER A 20 5.05 -12.04 2.03
CA SER A 20 5.17 -12.75 0.76
C SER A 20 6.21 -12.12 -0.16
N LEU A 21 6.25 -10.78 -0.23
CA LEU A 21 7.22 -10.07 -1.05
C LEU A 21 8.64 -10.25 -0.53
N ILE A 22 8.82 -10.19 0.79
CA ILE A 22 10.13 -10.43 1.42
C ILE A 22 10.60 -11.86 1.12
N ALA A 23 9.70 -12.84 1.29
CA ALA A 23 10.03 -14.24 1.02
C ALA A 23 10.40 -14.47 -0.45
N ALA A 24 9.82 -13.69 -1.36
CA ALA A 24 10.13 -13.76 -2.80
C ALA A 24 11.42 -13.01 -3.18
N GLY A 25 12.10 -12.38 -2.21
CA GLY A 25 13.35 -11.67 -2.44
C GLY A 25 13.19 -10.31 -3.10
N GLN A 26 12.00 -9.72 -3.05
CA GLN A 26 11.76 -8.40 -3.64
C GLN A 26 12.25 -7.27 -2.73
N ASP A 27 12.52 -6.11 -3.31
CA ASP A 27 12.86 -4.91 -2.55
C ASP A 27 11.57 -4.22 -2.11
N VAL A 28 11.42 -4.01 -0.79
CA VAL A 28 10.18 -3.48 -0.23
C VAL A 28 10.43 -2.32 0.72
N LEU A 29 9.71 -1.21 0.48
CA LEU A 29 9.58 -0.10 1.42
C LEU A 29 8.26 -0.26 2.17
N VAL A 30 8.31 -0.15 3.49
CA VAL A 30 7.13 -0.25 4.36
C VAL A 30 6.83 1.12 4.95
N ILE A 31 5.58 1.54 4.90
CA ILE A 31 5.14 2.81 5.47
C ILE A 31 3.91 2.57 6.34
N ASP A 32 3.98 2.97 7.60
CA ASP A 32 2.83 2.97 8.51
C ASP A 32 3.03 4.06 9.56
N SER A 33 1.96 4.62 10.06
CA SER A 33 2.03 5.65 11.10
C SER A 33 2.25 5.06 12.50
N ASN A 34 2.03 3.77 12.67
CA ASN A 34 2.19 3.10 13.97
C ASN A 34 3.62 2.59 14.13
N PRO A 35 4.42 3.18 15.04
CA PRO A 35 5.81 2.78 15.22
C PRO A 35 5.98 1.30 15.59
N ALA A 36 5.07 0.75 16.39
CA ALA A 36 5.17 -0.65 16.82
C ALA A 36 5.06 -1.61 15.64
N LEU A 37 4.20 -1.30 14.66
CA LEU A 37 4.06 -2.13 13.47
C LEU A 37 5.28 -2.02 12.56
N VAL A 38 5.81 -0.81 12.39
CA VAL A 38 7.00 -0.57 11.55
C VAL A 38 8.23 -1.27 12.13
N GLU A 39 8.40 -1.23 13.44
CA GLU A 39 9.56 -1.84 14.11
C GLU A 39 9.67 -3.33 13.83
N ASN A 40 8.54 -4.01 13.66
CA ASN A 40 8.55 -5.46 13.37
C ASN A 40 9.24 -5.78 12.04
N TYR A 41 9.38 -4.81 11.14
CA TYR A 41 9.91 -5.03 9.81
C TYR A 41 11.22 -4.30 9.53
N MET A 42 11.75 -3.55 10.49
CA MET A 42 13.00 -2.79 10.30
C MET A 42 14.17 -3.65 9.86
N ASP A 43 14.22 -4.90 10.34
CA ASP A 43 15.31 -5.81 10.00
C ASP A 43 14.97 -6.72 8.82
N LYS A 44 13.73 -6.73 8.37
CA LYS A 44 13.25 -7.67 7.33
C LYS A 44 12.98 -7.01 5.99
N ALA A 45 12.41 -5.81 6.00
CA ALA A 45 12.16 -5.04 4.79
C ALA A 45 13.42 -4.32 4.32
N THR A 46 13.48 -3.94 3.06
CA THR A 46 14.59 -3.14 2.55
C THR A 46 14.65 -1.80 3.28
N HIS A 47 13.50 -1.16 3.46
CA HIS A 47 13.36 0.06 4.24
C HIS A 47 12.02 0.03 4.98
N ALA A 48 12.00 0.61 6.18
CA ALA A 48 10.77 0.74 6.98
C ALA A 48 10.69 2.15 7.54
N VAL A 49 9.59 2.84 7.29
CA VAL A 49 9.42 4.27 7.60
C VAL A 49 8.14 4.50 8.39
N ILE A 50 8.26 5.27 9.46
CA ILE A 50 7.10 5.73 10.23
C ILE A 50 6.64 7.04 9.61
N ALA A 51 5.47 7.05 8.98
CA ALA A 51 4.93 8.24 8.34
C ALA A 51 3.42 8.13 8.19
N ASP A 52 2.75 9.28 8.17
CA ASP A 52 1.34 9.38 7.87
C ASP A 52 1.16 9.42 6.34
N ALA A 53 0.41 8.47 5.82
CA ALA A 53 0.17 8.36 4.38
C ALA A 53 -0.64 9.51 3.79
N GLN A 54 -1.23 10.37 4.62
CA GLN A 54 -1.93 11.57 4.17
C GLN A 54 -1.04 12.81 4.21
N ASP A 55 0.19 12.67 4.69
CA ASP A 55 1.17 13.76 4.69
C ASP A 55 1.90 13.75 3.35
N GLU A 56 1.50 14.66 2.47
CA GLU A 56 2.04 14.74 1.11
C GLU A 56 3.55 14.97 1.10
N ASP A 57 4.05 15.82 1.98
CA ASP A 57 5.50 16.10 2.05
C ASP A 57 6.29 14.86 2.44
N ALA A 58 5.76 14.07 3.40
CA ALA A 58 6.41 12.82 3.80
C ALA A 58 6.45 11.82 2.64
N LEU A 59 5.35 11.71 1.88
CA LEU A 59 5.30 10.81 0.73
C LEU A 59 6.25 11.26 -0.38
N ARG A 60 6.37 12.57 -0.63
CA ARG A 60 7.26 13.09 -1.66
C ARG A 60 8.73 12.81 -1.34
N ASP A 61 9.09 12.84 -0.06
CA ASP A 61 10.46 12.57 0.38
C ASP A 61 10.88 11.12 0.15
N LEU A 62 9.93 10.22 -0.06
CA LEU A 62 10.19 8.79 -0.23
C LEU A 62 10.39 8.36 -1.69
N ASP A 63 10.29 9.32 -2.63
CA ASP A 63 10.48 9.07 -4.07
C ASP A 63 9.62 7.91 -4.58
N LEU A 64 8.35 7.92 -4.21
CA LEU A 64 7.42 6.84 -4.57
C LEU A 64 7.24 6.65 -6.08
N PRO A 65 7.31 7.69 -6.94
CA PRO A 65 7.25 7.48 -8.38
C PRO A 65 8.34 6.57 -8.95
N SER A 66 9.46 6.37 -8.24
CA SER A 66 10.52 5.48 -8.68
C SER A 66 10.21 4.00 -8.46
N PHE A 67 9.18 3.68 -7.68
CA PHE A 67 8.80 2.30 -7.38
C PHE A 67 7.98 1.69 -8.51
N ASP A 68 8.19 0.40 -8.75
CA ASP A 68 7.41 -0.32 -9.75
C ASP A 68 5.94 -0.47 -9.35
N HIS A 69 5.69 -0.70 -8.05
CA HIS A 69 4.35 -0.87 -7.52
C HIS A 69 4.22 -0.19 -6.16
N VAL A 70 3.13 0.53 -5.95
CA VAL A 70 2.79 1.10 -4.64
C VAL A 70 1.43 0.57 -4.24
N ILE A 71 1.37 -0.09 -3.08
CA ILE A 71 0.16 -0.75 -2.60
C ILE A 71 -0.41 0.03 -1.41
N VAL A 72 -1.64 0.51 -1.56
CA VAL A 72 -2.38 1.18 -0.51
C VAL A 72 -3.20 0.12 0.23
N ALA A 73 -2.67 -0.32 1.38
CA ALA A 73 -3.24 -1.41 2.16
C ALA A 73 -3.85 -0.91 3.49
N ILE A 74 -4.35 0.31 3.49
CA ILE A 74 -4.97 0.93 4.67
C ILE A 74 -6.31 0.25 4.93
N GLY A 75 -6.47 -0.40 6.09
CA GLY A 75 -7.58 -1.32 6.33
C GLY A 75 -8.85 -0.72 6.89
N HIS A 76 -8.77 0.24 7.80
CA HIS A 76 -9.94 0.69 8.57
C HIS A 76 -10.36 2.13 8.30
N ASN A 77 -9.74 2.79 7.34
CA ASN A 77 -10.05 4.18 7.05
C ASN A 77 -10.15 4.35 5.55
N GLN A 78 -11.38 4.23 5.04
CA GLN A 78 -11.64 4.34 3.60
C GLN A 78 -11.25 5.72 3.08
N GLN A 79 -11.54 6.77 3.83
CA GLN A 79 -11.18 8.13 3.44
C GLN A 79 -9.67 8.27 3.29
N ALA A 80 -8.90 7.75 4.25
CA ALA A 80 -7.43 7.80 4.18
C ALA A 80 -6.91 7.07 2.96
N SER A 81 -7.47 5.89 2.63
CA SER A 81 -7.04 5.14 1.45
C SER A 81 -7.33 5.88 0.16
N ILE A 82 -8.48 6.54 0.06
CA ILE A 82 -8.86 7.32 -1.11
C ILE A 82 -7.94 8.52 -1.28
N LEU A 83 -7.72 9.28 -0.20
CA LEU A 83 -6.85 10.45 -0.24
C LEU A 83 -5.40 10.07 -0.58
N THR A 84 -4.90 9.00 0.01
CA THR A 84 -3.55 8.52 -0.28
C THR A 84 -3.43 8.12 -1.77
N THR A 85 -4.43 7.44 -2.32
CA THR A 85 -4.43 7.07 -3.73
C THR A 85 -4.38 8.30 -4.63
N ILE A 86 -5.16 9.34 -4.32
CA ILE A 86 -5.13 10.60 -5.07
C ILE A 86 -3.73 11.21 -5.04
N LEU A 87 -3.14 11.31 -3.84
CA LEU A 87 -1.80 11.89 -3.70
C LEU A 87 -0.76 11.12 -4.52
N LEU A 88 -0.81 9.79 -4.48
CA LEU A 88 0.13 8.96 -5.23
C LEU A 88 0.00 9.18 -6.75
N LYS A 89 -1.22 9.24 -7.25
CA LYS A 89 -1.43 9.46 -8.68
C LYS A 89 -1.03 10.87 -9.09
N ASP A 90 -1.29 11.87 -8.25
CA ASP A 90 -0.86 13.24 -8.50
C ASP A 90 0.67 13.37 -8.53
N MET A 91 1.38 12.55 -7.75
CA MET A 91 2.84 12.54 -7.74
C MET A 91 3.45 11.80 -8.93
N GLY A 92 2.64 11.11 -9.72
CA GLY A 92 3.14 10.40 -10.88
C GLY A 92 3.50 8.93 -10.65
N VAL A 93 3.02 8.32 -9.57
CA VAL A 93 3.21 6.88 -9.35
C VAL A 93 2.51 6.11 -10.46
N ARG A 94 3.24 5.22 -11.15
CA ARG A 94 2.74 4.56 -12.35
C ARG A 94 1.75 3.44 -12.06
N HIS A 95 1.96 2.68 -11.00
CA HIS A 95 1.10 1.55 -10.69
C HIS A 95 0.70 1.57 -9.21
N VAL A 96 -0.54 1.97 -8.96
CA VAL A 96 -1.12 2.01 -7.62
C VAL A 96 -2.14 0.89 -7.49
N VAL A 97 -1.91 0.00 -6.53
CA VAL A 97 -2.84 -1.06 -6.15
C VAL A 97 -3.49 -0.64 -4.83
N ALA A 98 -4.80 -0.66 -4.76
CA ALA A 98 -5.51 -0.25 -3.55
C ALA A 98 -6.44 -1.36 -3.06
N LYS A 99 -6.42 -1.61 -1.76
CA LYS A 99 -7.33 -2.57 -1.12
C LYS A 99 -8.66 -1.88 -0.83
N ALA A 100 -9.75 -2.51 -1.22
CA ALA A 100 -11.11 -2.01 -0.97
C ALA A 100 -11.82 -2.83 0.10
N GLU A 101 -12.63 -2.15 0.90
CA GLU A 101 -13.43 -2.76 1.97
C GLU A 101 -14.78 -3.29 1.45
N ASN A 102 -15.33 -2.65 0.39
CA ASN A 102 -16.63 -2.99 -0.17
C ASN A 102 -16.73 -2.50 -1.61
N ASN A 103 -17.87 -2.77 -2.26
CA ASN A 103 -18.09 -2.41 -3.67
C ASN A 103 -18.02 -0.91 -3.92
N LEU A 104 -18.62 -0.11 -3.05
CA LEU A 104 -18.61 1.34 -3.23
C LEU A 104 -17.19 1.89 -3.09
N HIS A 105 -16.47 1.44 -2.07
CA HIS A 105 -15.08 1.83 -1.87
C HIS A 105 -14.24 1.48 -3.10
N ALA A 106 -14.43 0.27 -3.64
CA ALA A 106 -13.71 -0.17 -4.83
C ALA A 106 -13.98 0.74 -6.03
N ARG A 107 -15.23 1.15 -6.23
CA ARG A 107 -15.59 2.05 -7.34
C ARG A 107 -14.94 3.42 -7.18
N VAL A 108 -14.93 3.95 -5.95
CA VAL A 108 -14.30 5.25 -5.68
C VAL A 108 -12.80 5.17 -5.93
N LEU A 109 -12.14 4.12 -5.44
CA LEU A 109 -10.70 3.94 -5.66
C LEU A 109 -10.35 3.88 -7.15
N ALA A 110 -11.13 3.16 -7.93
CA ALA A 110 -10.91 3.08 -9.36
C ALA A 110 -11.09 4.44 -10.03
N LYS A 111 -12.11 5.19 -9.62
CA LYS A 111 -12.41 6.51 -10.19
C LYS A 111 -11.33 7.54 -9.86
N VAL A 112 -10.72 7.47 -8.69
CA VAL A 112 -9.68 8.43 -8.31
C VAL A 112 -8.29 8.02 -8.83
N GLY A 113 -8.20 6.93 -9.57
CA GLY A 113 -7.00 6.61 -10.31
C GLY A 113 -6.25 5.35 -9.91
N ALA A 114 -6.74 4.55 -8.95
CA ALA A 114 -6.09 3.28 -8.65
C ALA A 114 -6.02 2.43 -9.93
N ASP A 115 -4.85 1.93 -10.23
CA ASP A 115 -4.65 1.11 -11.43
C ASP A 115 -5.19 -0.28 -11.25
N GLN A 116 -5.21 -0.76 -10.02
CA GLN A 116 -5.78 -2.05 -9.66
C GLN A 116 -6.43 -1.94 -8.29
N VAL A 117 -7.61 -2.53 -8.14
CA VAL A 117 -8.31 -2.59 -6.86
C VAL A 117 -8.48 -4.04 -6.48
N VAL A 118 -8.12 -4.38 -5.24
CA VAL A 118 -8.23 -5.74 -4.72
C VAL A 118 -9.21 -5.79 -3.56
N ARG A 119 -9.93 -6.90 -3.46
CA ARG A 119 -10.88 -7.17 -2.37
C ARG A 119 -10.59 -8.57 -1.85
N PRO A 120 -9.54 -8.73 -1.01
CA PRO A 120 -9.07 -10.06 -0.61
C PRO A 120 -10.14 -10.94 0.03
N GLU A 121 -10.99 -10.33 0.86
CA GLU A 121 -12.05 -11.07 1.56
C GLU A 121 -13.14 -11.55 0.60
N HIS A 122 -13.52 -10.71 -0.36
CA HIS A 122 -14.50 -11.05 -1.39
C HIS A 122 -13.96 -12.18 -2.28
N GLU A 123 -12.72 -12.07 -2.71
CA GLU A 123 -12.08 -13.08 -3.57
C GLU A 123 -11.97 -14.42 -2.85
N MET A 124 -11.63 -14.40 -1.57
CA MET A 124 -11.55 -15.62 -0.77
C MET A 124 -12.92 -16.29 -0.63
N ALA A 125 -13.98 -15.51 -0.40
CA ALA A 125 -15.33 -16.05 -0.30
C ALA A 125 -15.78 -16.72 -1.61
N GLN A 126 -15.41 -16.16 -2.76
CA GLN A 126 -15.74 -16.75 -4.06
C GLN A 126 -15.03 -18.07 -4.33
N ARG A 127 -13.88 -18.29 -3.70
CA ARG A 127 -13.13 -19.54 -3.85
C ARG A 127 -13.70 -20.69 -3.02
N LEU A 128 -14.51 -20.35 -2.03
CA LEU A 128 -15.14 -21.36 -1.18
C LEU A 128 -16.44 -21.87 -1.79
#